data_5340c42b1cb7240ff1c430f5280e1064
#
_entry.id   5340c42b1cb7240ff1c430f5280e1064
#
_cell.length_a   1.000
_cell.length_b   1.000
_cell.length_c   1.000
_cell.angle_alpha   90.00
_cell.angle_beta   90.00
_cell.angle_gamma   90.00
#
_symmetry.space_group_name_H-M   'P 1'
#
loop_
_entity.id
_entity.type
_entity.pdbx_description
1 polymer ?
#
loop_
_entity_poly.entity_id
_entity_poly.type
_entity_poly.pdbx_seq_one_letter_code
_entity_poly.pdbx_strand_id
1 'polypeptide(L)' 'MSFEVYKDKAGEFRWRLKAANGQIIAIGEGYKDKPSCEAAIASVKKTAPTAKTVELK' A
#
# COMPACT_ATOMS: atom_id res chain seq x y z
N MET A 1 13.03 3.62 -1.30
CA MET A 1 11.75 2.91 -1.19
C MET A 1 10.86 3.61 -0.18
N SER A 2 9.63 3.87 -0.54
CA SER A 2 8.71 4.59 0.35
C SER A 2 7.27 4.23 0.08
N PHE A 3 6.46 4.28 1.15
CA PHE A 3 5.02 4.28 1.01
C PHE A 3 4.55 5.71 0.81
N GLU A 4 3.70 5.91 -0.18
CA GLU A 4 3.11 7.21 -0.46
C GLU A 4 1.60 7.13 -0.25
N VAL A 5 1.04 8.13 0.43
CA VAL A 5 -0.40 8.24 0.66
C VAL A 5 -0.90 9.37 -0.23
N TYR A 6 -1.96 9.12 -0.96
CA TYR A 6 -2.55 10.13 -1.84
C TYR A 6 -4.07 9.97 -1.88
N LYS A 7 -4.73 11.01 -2.35
CA LYS A 7 -6.19 11.01 -2.52
C LYS A 7 -6.49 10.80 -4.00
N ASP A 8 -7.36 9.83 -4.30
CA ASP A 8 -7.71 9.55 -5.68
C ASP A 8 -8.87 10.45 -6.17
N LYS A 9 -9.30 10.24 -7.41
CA LYS A 9 -10.37 11.03 -8.01
C LYS A 9 -11.72 10.86 -7.34
N ALA A 10 -11.91 9.70 -6.70
CA ALA A 10 -13.15 9.42 -5.96
C ALA A 10 -13.12 10.01 -4.55
N GLY A 11 -12.04 10.66 -4.15
CA GLY A 11 -11.89 11.24 -2.82
C GLY A 11 -11.48 10.25 -1.75
N GLU A 12 -11.02 9.07 -2.15
CA GLU A 12 -10.56 8.05 -1.21
C GLU A 12 -9.06 8.14 -1.02
N PHE A 13 -8.60 7.81 0.17
CA PHE A 13 -7.16 7.72 0.46
C PHE A 13 -6.63 6.38 0.00
N ARG A 14 -5.52 6.43 -0.73
CA ARG A 14 -4.83 5.24 -1.22
C ARG A 14 -3.37 5.31 -0.85
N TRP A 15 -2.73 4.15 -0.83
CA TRP A 15 -1.29 4.09 -0.64
C TRP A 15 -0.66 3.37 -1.83
N ARG A 16 0.61 3.66 -2.04
CA ARG A 16 1.42 2.91 -3.00
C ARG A 16 2.83 2.78 -2.46
N LEU A 17 3.50 1.71 -2.85
CA LEU A 17 4.89 1.46 -2.47
C LEU A 17 5.77 1.68 -3.68
N LYS A 18 6.71 2.61 -3.58
CA LYS A 18 7.68 2.90 -4.64
C LYS A 18 9.05 2.34 -4.29
N ALA A 19 9.65 1.68 -5.25
CA ALA A 19 11.02 1.22 -5.14
C ALA A 19 12.01 2.38 -5.27
N ALA A 20 13.27 2.12 -4.99
CA ALA A 20 14.32 3.16 -5.04
C ALA A 20 14.48 3.75 -6.44
N ASN A 21 14.18 2.98 -7.50
CA ASN A 21 14.25 3.46 -8.87
C ASN A 21 13.01 4.23 -9.33
N GLY A 22 12.07 4.47 -8.42
CA GLY A 22 10.85 5.22 -8.72
C GLY A 22 9.70 4.39 -9.25
N GLN A 23 9.88 3.09 -9.43
CA GLN A 23 8.81 2.22 -9.90
C GLN A 23 7.81 1.90 -8.80
N ILE A 24 6.53 1.87 -9.15
CA ILE A 24 5.47 1.46 -8.24
C ILE A 24 5.41 -0.05 -8.23
N ILE A 25 5.64 -0.66 -7.06
CA ILE A 25 5.67 -2.11 -6.91
C ILE A 25 4.45 -2.67 -6.20
N ALA A 26 3.64 -1.82 -5.56
CA ALA A 26 2.40 -2.24 -4.93
C ALA A 26 1.47 -1.04 -4.76
N ILE A 27 0.17 -1.31 -4.82
CA ILE A 27 -0.88 -0.30 -4.64
C ILE A 27 -1.91 -0.88 -3.70
N GLY A 28 -2.37 -0.08 -2.74
CA GLY A 28 -3.43 -0.48 -1.82
C GLY A 28 -4.81 -0.08 -2.30
N GLU A 29 -5.81 -0.56 -1.59
CA GLU A 29 -7.20 -0.23 -1.86
C GLU A 29 -7.52 1.21 -1.42
N GLY A 30 -8.69 1.70 -1.81
CA GLY A 30 -9.19 2.99 -1.37
C GLY A 30 -9.81 2.93 0.01
N TYR A 31 -9.50 3.90 0.84
CA TYR A 31 -10.04 4.02 2.20
C TYR A 31 -10.75 5.36 2.35
N LYS A 32 -11.82 5.39 3.13
CA LYS A 32 -12.61 6.61 3.30
C LYS A 32 -11.88 7.67 4.11
N ASP A 33 -11.00 7.25 5.04
CA ASP A 33 -10.26 8.17 5.86
C ASP A 33 -8.77 7.84 5.87
N LYS A 34 -7.97 8.83 6.22
CA LYS A 34 -6.52 8.71 6.24
C LYS A 34 -6.01 7.73 7.30
N PRO A 35 -6.55 7.74 8.54
CA PRO A 35 -6.08 6.78 9.55
C PRO A 35 -6.24 5.32 9.12
N SER A 36 -7.31 4.96 8.43
CA SER A 36 -7.50 3.60 7.92
C SER A 36 -6.44 3.24 6.89
N CYS A 37 -6.12 4.17 5.99
CA CYS A 37 -5.06 3.97 4.99
C CYS A 37 -3.71 3.77 5.66
N GLU A 38 -3.40 4.59 6.66
CA GLU A 38 -2.14 4.47 7.41
C GLU A 38 -2.06 3.17 8.19
N ALA A 39 -3.18 2.71 8.74
CA ALA A 39 -3.24 1.42 9.42
C ALA A 39 -2.95 0.27 8.47
N ALA A 40 -3.44 0.35 7.23
CA ALA A 40 -3.15 -0.64 6.20
C ALA A 40 -1.66 -0.68 5.88
N ILE A 41 -1.02 0.48 5.77
CA ILE A 41 0.43 0.56 5.54
C ILE A 41 1.19 -0.10 6.69
N ALA A 42 0.81 0.20 7.93
CA ALA A 42 1.43 -0.39 9.10
C ALA A 42 1.32 -1.92 9.10
N SER A 43 0.14 -2.43 8.70
CA SER A 43 -0.10 -3.87 8.58
C SER A 43 0.81 -4.49 7.53
N VAL A 44 0.95 -3.85 6.37
CA VAL A 44 1.83 -4.35 5.30
C VAL A 44 3.28 -4.39 5.78
N LYS A 45 3.75 -3.34 6.44
CA LYS A 45 5.11 -3.29 6.98
C LYS A 45 5.38 -4.43 7.96
N LYS A 46 4.38 -4.79 8.76
CA LYS A 46 4.51 -5.81 9.79
C LYS A 46 4.44 -7.22 9.22
N THR A 47 3.58 -7.46 8.25
CA THR A 47 3.25 -8.81 7.78
C THR A 47 3.96 -9.22 6.50
N ALA A 48 4.28 -8.28 5.62
CA ALA A 48 4.89 -8.59 4.33
C ALA A 48 6.19 -9.38 4.45
N PRO A 49 7.10 -9.09 5.41
CA PRO A 49 8.35 -9.83 5.51
C PRO A 49 8.19 -11.33 5.78
N THR A 50 7.06 -11.73 6.38
CA THR A 50 6.79 -13.14 6.68
C THR A 50 5.78 -13.76 5.73
N ALA A 51 5.29 -12.99 4.76
CA ALA A 51 4.28 -13.49 3.82
C ALA A 51 4.90 -14.52 2.87
N LYS A 52 4.18 -15.62 2.68
CA LYS A 52 4.63 -16.67 1.77
C LYS A 52 4.30 -16.31 0.33
N THR A 53 5.14 -16.77 -0.58
CA THR A 53 4.83 -16.67 -2.00
C THR A 53 4.04 -17.90 -2.40
N VAL A 54 2.85 -17.68 -2.92
CA VAL A 54 1.95 -18.75 -3.34
C VAL A 54 1.63 -18.54 -4.81
N GLU A 55 1.84 -19.59 -5.60
CA GLU A 55 1.49 -19.52 -7.02
C GLU A 55 0.06 -20.02 -7.21
N LEU A 56 -0.77 -19.18 -7.82
CA LEU A 56 -2.16 -19.50 -8.11
C LEU A 56 -2.30 -19.91 -9.58
N LYS A 57 -3.19 -20.86 -9.82
CA LYS A 57 -3.46 -21.34 -11.17
C LYS A 57 -4.73 -20.72 -11.75
#